data_8872af9bc1981f1ffcaedcbcdd7d8a4d
#
_entry.id   8872af9bc1981f1ffcaedcbcdd7d8a4d
#
_cell.length_a   1.000
_cell.length_b   1.000
_cell.length_c   1.000
_cell.angle_alpha   90.00
_cell.angle_beta   90.00
_cell.angle_gamma   90.00
#
_symmetry.space_group_name_H-M   'P 1'
#
loop_
_entity.id
_entity.type
_entity.pdbx_description
1 polymer ?
#
loop_
_entity_poly.entity_id
_entity_poly.type
_entity_poly.pdbx_seq_one_letter_code
_entity_poly.pdbx_strand_id
1 'polypeptide(L)'
;MDLPLERHWRLVVTPPAPGAWNMAVDEAIVEHHALGVVPPTLRLYGWRPAAISLGYFQSLAAEVDVQACAREGVDVVRRPTGGRAILHDREVTYSVVIAERLLPGDVVHTYRVLSLGLLAAVRRLGVAAELADVPPVGAGGPTAACFDTPARYELEVGGRKLVGSAQTRREGVILQHGVVPFDLQAERLFLMLRVSADRGALARTLEQRATDLGRCMGRTPSVEEVQEALAGGFAGALGLELTAAPLSEGELRRAAELAGRKYGQPHWNERR
;
A
#
# COMPACT_ATOMS: atom_id res chain seq x y z
N MET A 1 8.19 11.34 -22.32
CA MET A 1 7.29 12.26 -21.57
C MET A 1 8.18 12.92 -20.53
N ASP A 2 8.60 14.17 -20.77
CA ASP A 2 9.41 14.91 -19.80
C ASP A 2 8.51 15.31 -18.63
N LEU A 3 8.52 14.49 -17.58
CA LEU A 3 7.84 14.82 -16.34
C LEU A 3 8.70 15.84 -15.59
N PRO A 4 8.14 16.95 -15.09
CA PRO A 4 8.87 17.93 -14.27
C PRO A 4 9.09 17.41 -12.84
N LEU A 5 9.45 16.15 -12.72
CA LEU A 5 9.71 15.50 -11.44
C LEU A 5 11.06 15.98 -10.89
N GLU A 6 11.08 16.31 -9.59
CA GLU A 6 12.33 16.35 -8.84
C GLU A 6 13.02 14.99 -9.00
N ARG A 7 14.26 14.98 -9.51
CA ARG A 7 14.95 13.71 -9.82
C ARG A 7 15.59 13.06 -8.61
N HIS A 8 15.99 13.87 -7.62
CA HIS A 8 16.67 13.36 -6.43
C HIS A 8 15.65 12.95 -5.36
N TRP A 9 15.46 11.66 -5.21
CA TRP A 9 14.58 11.12 -4.19
C TRP A 9 15.36 10.35 -3.14
N ARG A 10 14.81 10.30 -1.95
CA ARG A 10 15.29 9.45 -0.88
C ARG A 10 14.66 8.06 -0.97
N LEU A 11 15.47 7.01 -0.86
CA LEU A 11 15.04 5.64 -0.63
C LEU A 11 15.19 5.31 0.86
N VAL A 12 14.08 5.00 1.51
CA VAL A 12 14.03 4.58 2.90
C VAL A 12 13.60 3.13 2.96
N VAL A 13 14.44 2.23 3.45
CA VAL A 13 14.07 0.84 3.72
C VAL A 13 14.01 0.68 5.25
N THR A 14 12.85 0.27 5.77
CA THR A 14 12.68 0.05 7.20
C THR A 14 12.33 -1.41 7.49
N PRO A 15 12.80 -1.96 8.64
CA PRO A 15 12.43 -3.31 9.03
C PRO A 15 10.91 -3.44 9.24
N PRO A 16 10.38 -4.67 9.22
CA PRO A 16 8.97 -4.91 9.54
C PRO A 16 8.61 -4.37 10.92
N ALA A 17 7.48 -3.69 11.03
CA ALA A 17 7.04 -2.99 12.23
C ALA A 17 5.52 -3.10 12.44
N PRO A 18 4.99 -2.80 13.66
CA PRO A 18 3.57 -2.81 13.95
C PRO A 18 2.77 -1.83 13.09
N GLY A 19 1.47 -2.11 12.89
CA GLY A 19 0.60 -1.32 12.02
C GLY A 19 0.55 0.17 12.41
N ALA A 20 0.42 0.47 13.70
CA ALA A 20 0.40 1.84 14.19
C ALA A 20 1.70 2.59 13.88
N TRP A 21 2.85 1.93 14.01
CA TRP A 21 4.15 2.51 13.68
C TRP A 21 4.30 2.79 12.19
N ASN A 22 3.94 1.83 11.33
CA ASN A 22 4.06 1.99 9.88
C ASN A 22 3.25 3.17 9.35
N MET A 23 2.01 3.33 9.83
CA MET A 23 1.16 4.46 9.44
C MET A 23 1.69 5.79 10.01
N ALA A 24 2.24 5.77 11.22
CA ALA A 24 2.84 6.94 11.85
C ALA A 24 4.10 7.41 11.11
N VAL A 25 4.93 6.49 10.63
CA VAL A 25 6.12 6.82 9.83
C VAL A 25 5.72 7.44 8.49
N ASP A 26 4.74 6.89 7.78
CA ASP A 26 4.28 7.48 6.52
C ASP A 26 3.78 8.91 6.72
N GLU A 27 3.00 9.18 7.79
CA GLU A 27 2.53 10.53 8.09
C GLU A 27 3.67 11.45 8.53
N ALA A 28 4.63 10.99 9.32
CA ALA A 28 5.80 11.78 9.71
C ALA A 28 6.64 12.21 8.51
N ILE A 29 6.82 11.33 7.51
CA ILE A 29 7.48 11.68 6.26
C ILE A 29 6.68 12.75 5.49
N VAL A 30 5.34 12.61 5.42
CA VAL A 30 4.45 13.62 4.78
C VAL A 30 4.63 14.99 5.41
N GLU A 31 4.56 15.08 6.75
CA GLU A 31 4.71 16.34 7.48
C GLU A 31 6.10 16.98 7.26
N HIS A 32 7.18 16.19 7.33
CA HIS A 32 8.54 16.70 7.12
C HIS A 32 8.79 17.11 5.66
N HIS A 33 8.20 16.41 4.71
CA HIS A 33 8.27 16.78 3.31
C HIS A 33 7.47 18.05 3.01
N ALA A 34 6.29 18.24 3.62
CA ALA A 34 5.50 19.46 3.52
C ALA A 34 6.28 20.69 4.01
N LEU A 35 7.08 20.52 5.05
CA LEU A 35 7.98 21.55 5.59
C LEU A 35 9.26 21.78 4.75
N GLY A 36 9.50 20.98 3.71
CA GLY A 36 10.70 21.05 2.90
C GLY A 36 11.98 20.53 3.60
N VAL A 37 11.83 19.80 4.70
CA VAL A 37 12.97 19.28 5.50
C VAL A 37 13.56 18.03 4.89
N VAL A 38 12.75 17.23 4.18
CA VAL A 38 13.18 16.01 3.52
C VAL A 38 12.76 16.01 2.04
N PRO A 39 13.56 15.40 1.14
CA PRO A 39 13.21 15.30 -0.28
C PRO A 39 12.02 14.36 -0.50
N PRO A 40 11.49 14.27 -1.74
CA PRO A 40 10.55 13.21 -2.10
C PRO A 40 11.09 11.84 -1.69
N THR A 41 10.24 10.97 -1.20
CA THR A 41 10.66 9.72 -0.57
C THR A 41 9.91 8.53 -1.14
N LEU A 42 10.66 7.50 -1.56
CA LEU A 42 10.17 6.13 -1.73
C LEU A 42 10.55 5.35 -0.47
N ARG A 43 9.56 4.86 0.28
CA ARG A 43 9.77 3.99 1.43
C ARG A 43 9.31 2.57 1.12
N LEU A 44 10.12 1.56 1.53
CA LEU A 44 9.83 0.14 1.40
C LEU A 44 9.87 -0.50 2.80
N TYR A 45 8.84 -1.28 3.13
CA TYR A 45 8.70 -1.83 4.47
C TYR A 45 7.83 -3.09 4.51
N GLY A 46 7.78 -3.74 5.67
CA GLY A 46 6.92 -4.88 5.97
C GLY A 46 6.17 -4.68 7.29
N TRP A 47 5.46 -5.71 7.72
CA TRP A 47 4.60 -5.69 8.91
C TRP A 47 4.96 -6.81 9.88
N ARG A 48 5.07 -6.45 11.17
CA ARG A 48 5.27 -7.39 12.27
C ARG A 48 4.71 -6.81 13.56
N PRO A 49 3.67 -7.42 14.15
CA PRO A 49 2.94 -8.58 13.62
C PRO A 49 2.23 -8.28 12.28
N ALA A 50 1.64 -9.31 11.66
CA ALA A 50 0.72 -9.11 10.56
C ALA A 50 -0.40 -8.14 10.96
N ALA A 51 -0.99 -7.41 10.02
CA ALA A 51 -1.98 -6.39 10.34
C ALA A 51 -3.15 -6.33 9.35
N ILE A 52 -4.36 -6.06 9.83
CA ILE A 52 -5.45 -5.56 9.00
C ILE A 52 -5.38 -4.04 8.97
N SER A 53 -5.18 -3.43 7.79
CA SER A 53 -5.39 -2.01 7.63
C SER A 53 -6.77 -1.69 7.08
N LEU A 54 -7.50 -0.84 7.78
CA LEU A 54 -8.79 -0.29 7.34
C LEU A 54 -8.56 0.97 6.49
N GLY A 55 -9.34 1.13 5.43
CA GLY A 55 -9.42 2.41 4.73
C GLY A 55 -10.06 3.49 5.62
N TYR A 56 -9.71 4.75 5.32
CA TYR A 56 -10.13 5.91 6.11
C TYR A 56 -11.64 5.98 6.36
N PHE A 57 -12.46 5.56 5.40
CA PHE A 57 -13.93 5.67 5.44
C PHE A 57 -14.65 4.40 5.91
N GLN A 58 -13.94 3.30 6.17
CA GLN A 58 -14.55 2.05 6.61
C GLN A 58 -14.98 2.08 8.08
N SER A 59 -16.05 1.38 8.41
CA SER A 59 -16.46 1.15 9.79
C SER A 59 -15.74 -0.07 10.36
N LEU A 60 -14.94 0.12 11.42
CA LEU A 60 -14.27 -1.00 12.09
C LEU A 60 -15.30 -2.01 12.61
N ALA A 61 -16.31 -1.52 13.33
CA ALA A 61 -17.31 -2.37 13.96
C ALA A 61 -18.14 -3.18 12.96
N ALA A 62 -18.38 -2.62 11.75
CA ALA A 62 -19.17 -3.29 10.72
C ALA A 62 -18.37 -4.28 9.88
N GLU A 63 -17.06 -4.06 9.71
CA GLU A 63 -16.29 -4.75 8.67
C GLU A 63 -15.21 -5.69 9.21
N VAL A 64 -14.71 -5.49 10.45
CA VAL A 64 -13.62 -6.30 11.01
C VAL A 64 -14.02 -7.02 12.29
N ASP A 65 -13.74 -8.30 12.37
CA ASP A 65 -13.82 -9.09 13.60
C ASP A 65 -12.52 -8.93 14.41
N VAL A 66 -12.49 -7.90 15.28
CA VAL A 66 -11.33 -7.60 16.12
C VAL A 66 -10.94 -8.78 17.04
N GLN A 67 -11.92 -9.58 17.48
CA GLN A 67 -11.63 -10.76 18.28
C GLN A 67 -10.96 -11.86 17.46
N ALA A 68 -11.35 -12.03 16.20
CA ALA A 68 -10.67 -12.93 15.28
C ALA A 68 -9.23 -12.45 15.03
N CYS A 69 -9.03 -11.14 14.76
CA CYS A 69 -7.70 -10.58 14.63
C CYS A 69 -6.81 -10.85 15.85
N ALA A 70 -7.34 -10.66 17.05
CA ALA A 70 -6.59 -10.93 18.30
C ALA A 70 -6.22 -12.42 18.46
N ARG A 71 -7.12 -13.35 18.11
CA ARG A 71 -6.84 -14.80 18.14
C ARG A 71 -5.74 -15.20 17.15
N GLU A 72 -5.68 -14.53 16.00
CA GLU A 72 -4.70 -14.77 14.93
C GLU A 72 -3.38 -13.99 15.13
N GLY A 73 -3.27 -13.20 16.19
CA GLY A 73 -2.10 -12.35 16.46
C GLY A 73 -1.91 -11.26 15.41
N VAL A 74 -3.01 -10.72 14.86
CA VAL A 74 -3.02 -9.71 13.80
C VAL A 74 -3.41 -8.36 14.36
N ASP A 75 -2.59 -7.34 14.13
CA ASP A 75 -2.88 -5.95 14.48
C ASP A 75 -4.05 -5.39 13.66
N VAL A 76 -4.70 -4.37 14.19
CA VAL A 76 -5.71 -3.61 13.44
C VAL A 76 -5.34 -2.13 13.47
N VAL A 77 -5.25 -1.50 12.29
CA VAL A 77 -4.94 -0.08 12.17
C VAL A 77 -5.76 0.57 11.06
N ARG A 78 -6.14 1.84 11.24
CA ARG A 78 -6.75 2.64 10.19
C ARG A 78 -5.68 3.45 9.46
N ARG A 79 -5.58 3.28 8.14
CA ARG A 79 -4.68 4.07 7.30
C ARG A 79 -5.28 5.43 6.92
N PRO A 80 -4.46 6.45 6.60
CA PRO A 80 -4.95 7.78 6.21
C PRO A 80 -5.57 7.83 4.82
N THR A 81 -5.39 6.79 4.01
CA THR A 81 -5.91 6.67 2.65
C THR A 81 -7.25 5.92 2.61
N GLY A 82 -7.99 6.09 1.53
CA GLY A 82 -9.22 5.33 1.29
C GLY A 82 -9.00 3.86 0.95
N GLY A 83 -10.01 3.26 0.33
CA GLY A 83 -10.01 1.86 -0.08
C GLY A 83 -10.60 0.92 0.97
N ARG A 84 -10.49 -0.40 0.71
CA ARG A 84 -11.02 -1.48 1.55
C ARG A 84 -9.95 -2.09 2.44
N ALA A 85 -10.36 -2.95 3.38
CA ALA A 85 -9.46 -3.66 4.29
C ALA A 85 -8.47 -4.57 3.54
N ILE A 86 -7.23 -4.59 4.04
CA ILE A 86 -6.13 -5.41 3.51
C ILE A 86 -5.50 -6.14 4.68
N LEU A 87 -5.17 -7.42 4.48
CA LEU A 87 -4.28 -8.17 5.36
C LEU A 87 -2.85 -7.95 4.87
N HIS A 88 -2.01 -7.41 5.74
CA HIS A 88 -0.57 -7.20 5.54
C HIS A 88 0.20 -8.28 6.27
N ASP A 89 0.92 -9.12 5.52
CA ASP A 89 1.77 -10.18 6.11
C ASP A 89 2.89 -10.55 5.12
N ARG A 90 2.59 -11.33 4.09
CA ARG A 90 3.55 -11.86 3.12
C ARG A 90 3.64 -10.96 1.90
N GLU A 91 4.32 -9.82 2.07
CA GLU A 91 4.37 -8.76 1.06
C GLU A 91 5.57 -7.81 1.26
N VAL A 92 5.81 -6.95 0.27
CA VAL A 92 6.47 -5.67 0.46
C VAL A 92 5.43 -4.57 0.31
N THR A 93 5.34 -3.70 1.30
CA THR A 93 4.58 -2.45 1.20
C THR A 93 5.51 -1.33 0.71
N TYR A 94 5.04 -0.52 -0.22
CA TYR A 94 5.71 0.71 -0.62
C TYR A 94 4.90 1.93 -0.21
N SER A 95 5.55 3.06 0.04
CA SER A 95 4.93 4.38 0.06
C SER A 95 5.77 5.41 -0.69
N VAL A 96 5.07 6.29 -1.41
CA VAL A 96 5.66 7.45 -2.09
C VAL A 96 5.09 8.70 -1.45
N VAL A 97 5.99 9.60 -1.03
CA VAL A 97 5.64 10.93 -0.52
C VAL A 97 6.28 11.97 -1.42
N ILE A 98 5.46 12.83 -2.03
CA ILE A 98 5.91 13.89 -2.94
C ILE A 98 4.97 15.10 -2.90
N ALA A 99 5.51 16.32 -2.94
CA ALA A 99 4.69 17.52 -3.02
C ALA A 99 3.92 17.60 -4.35
N GLU A 100 2.66 18.03 -4.30
CA GLU A 100 1.79 18.15 -5.49
C GLU A 100 2.40 19.04 -6.59
N ARG A 101 3.16 20.09 -6.21
CA ARG A 101 3.87 20.97 -7.16
C ARG A 101 4.96 20.25 -7.96
N LEU A 102 5.52 19.15 -7.41
CA LEU A 102 6.57 18.34 -8.06
C LEU A 102 6.01 17.21 -8.92
N LEU A 103 4.74 16.85 -8.71
CA LEU A 103 3.99 15.90 -9.53
C LEU A 103 2.60 16.48 -9.82
N PRO A 104 2.50 17.49 -10.70
CA PRO A 104 1.25 18.17 -10.98
C PRO A 104 0.27 17.25 -11.71
N GLY A 105 -1.01 17.50 -11.50
CA GLY A 105 -2.11 16.76 -12.11
C GLY A 105 -3.17 16.34 -11.10
N ASP A 106 -4.26 15.79 -11.60
CA ASP A 106 -5.31 15.22 -10.77
C ASP A 106 -4.88 13.88 -10.12
N VAL A 107 -5.75 13.32 -9.29
CA VAL A 107 -5.48 12.04 -8.61
C VAL A 107 -5.24 10.92 -9.60
N VAL A 108 -5.99 10.89 -10.70
CA VAL A 108 -5.91 9.84 -11.73
C VAL A 108 -4.58 9.89 -12.47
N HIS A 109 -4.14 11.11 -12.84
CA HIS A 109 -2.87 11.33 -13.51
C HIS A 109 -1.68 10.92 -12.61
N THR A 110 -1.64 11.43 -11.39
CA THR A 110 -0.53 11.15 -10.46
C THR A 110 -0.47 9.68 -10.05
N TYR A 111 -1.64 9.06 -9.86
CA TYR A 111 -1.73 7.62 -9.62
C TYR A 111 -1.13 6.81 -10.79
N ARG A 112 -1.50 7.16 -12.04
CA ARG A 112 -0.96 6.54 -13.25
C ARG A 112 0.56 6.67 -13.35
N VAL A 113 1.10 7.87 -13.10
CA VAL A 113 2.55 8.11 -13.17
C VAL A 113 3.29 7.21 -12.18
N LEU A 114 2.84 7.16 -10.93
CA LEU A 114 3.46 6.31 -9.91
C LEU A 114 3.30 4.82 -10.22
N SER A 115 2.19 4.42 -10.85
CA SER A 115 1.98 3.05 -11.30
C SER A 115 2.95 2.59 -12.40
N LEU A 116 3.54 3.51 -13.19
CA LEU A 116 4.61 3.16 -14.13
C LEU A 116 5.86 2.64 -13.43
N GLY A 117 6.21 3.20 -12.26
CA GLY A 117 7.31 2.69 -11.44
C GLY A 117 7.05 1.28 -10.94
N LEU A 118 5.83 1.01 -10.47
CA LEU A 118 5.40 -0.33 -10.04
C LEU A 118 5.39 -1.33 -11.20
N LEU A 119 4.88 -0.93 -12.37
CA LEU A 119 4.86 -1.76 -13.56
C LEU A 119 6.27 -2.17 -13.98
N ALA A 120 7.19 -1.21 -14.01
CA ALA A 120 8.59 -1.48 -14.32
C ALA A 120 9.23 -2.41 -13.29
N ALA A 121 8.92 -2.24 -12.00
CA ALA A 121 9.39 -3.11 -10.93
C ALA A 121 8.93 -4.57 -11.09
N VAL A 122 7.65 -4.77 -11.32
CA VAL A 122 7.08 -6.11 -11.49
C VAL A 122 7.62 -6.80 -12.75
N ARG A 123 7.83 -6.04 -13.83
CA ARG A 123 8.46 -6.56 -15.06
C ARG A 123 9.93 -6.93 -14.87
N ARG A 124 10.66 -6.23 -13.99
CA ARG A 124 12.04 -6.62 -13.60
C ARG A 124 12.10 -7.98 -12.90
N LEU A 125 11.01 -8.37 -12.22
CA LEU A 125 10.85 -9.71 -11.63
C LEU A 125 10.45 -10.80 -12.65
N GLY A 126 10.38 -10.45 -13.94
CA GLY A 126 9.98 -11.38 -15.01
C GLY A 126 8.47 -11.60 -15.13
N VAL A 127 7.65 -10.82 -14.44
CA VAL A 127 6.18 -10.95 -14.47
C VAL A 127 5.59 -10.06 -15.57
N ALA A 128 4.78 -10.64 -16.45
CA ALA A 128 4.12 -9.96 -17.57
C ALA A 128 2.90 -9.16 -17.09
N ALA A 129 3.15 -8.10 -16.31
CA ALA A 129 2.11 -7.21 -15.82
C ALA A 129 1.76 -6.11 -16.81
N GLU A 130 0.53 -5.60 -16.71
CA GLU A 130 0.01 -4.46 -17.46
C GLU A 130 -0.79 -3.51 -16.54
N LEU A 131 -1.03 -2.29 -17.00
CA LEU A 131 -1.92 -1.35 -16.31
C LEU A 131 -3.34 -1.54 -16.82
N ALA A 132 -4.30 -1.71 -15.91
CA ALA A 132 -5.72 -1.77 -16.26
C ALA A 132 -6.17 -0.45 -16.90
N ASP A 133 -6.62 -0.52 -18.14
CA ASP A 133 -7.01 0.68 -18.92
C ASP A 133 -8.46 1.12 -18.67
N VAL A 134 -9.31 0.21 -18.19
CA VAL A 134 -10.74 0.46 -18.00
C VAL A 134 -11.16 -0.02 -16.61
N PRO A 135 -11.93 0.76 -15.83
CA PRO A 135 -12.58 0.21 -14.67
C PRO A 135 -13.52 -0.91 -15.12
N PRO A 136 -13.48 -2.11 -14.53
CA PRO A 136 -14.41 -3.17 -14.90
C PRO A 136 -15.83 -2.70 -14.68
N VAL A 137 -16.63 -2.80 -15.73
CA VAL A 137 -18.06 -2.54 -15.70
C VAL A 137 -18.72 -3.71 -14.97
N GLY A 138 -19.43 -3.44 -13.89
CA GLY A 138 -20.32 -4.42 -13.25
C GLY A 138 -19.69 -5.33 -12.20
N ALA A 139 -18.66 -4.92 -11.50
CA ALA A 139 -18.23 -5.62 -10.31
C ALA A 139 -19.38 -5.63 -9.28
N GLY A 140 -19.80 -6.83 -8.87
CA GLY A 140 -20.83 -7.03 -7.86
C GLY A 140 -20.59 -6.22 -6.60
N GLY A 141 -21.62 -6.09 -5.77
CA GLY A 141 -21.67 -5.17 -4.64
C GLY A 141 -20.44 -5.16 -3.74
N PRO A 142 -20.21 -4.05 -3.02
CA PRO A 142 -18.99 -3.81 -2.29
C PRO A 142 -18.77 -4.85 -1.19
N THR A 143 -17.76 -5.69 -1.33
CA THR A 143 -17.28 -6.50 -0.21
C THR A 143 -16.32 -5.69 0.67
N ALA A 144 -16.05 -6.16 1.88
CA ALA A 144 -15.12 -5.51 2.81
C ALA A 144 -13.64 -5.54 2.35
N ALA A 145 -13.30 -6.37 1.35
CA ALA A 145 -11.91 -6.61 0.91
C ALA A 145 -11.44 -5.69 -0.23
N CYS A 146 -10.22 -5.16 -0.14
CA CYS A 146 -9.64 -4.16 -1.05
C CYS A 146 -9.41 -4.67 -2.48
N PHE A 147 -9.06 -5.93 -2.65
CA PHE A 147 -8.75 -6.50 -3.97
C PHE A 147 -9.99 -6.83 -4.81
N ASP A 148 -11.19 -6.61 -4.27
CA ASP A 148 -12.45 -6.95 -4.92
C ASP A 148 -13.00 -5.83 -5.84
N THR A 149 -12.44 -4.63 -5.77
CA THR A 149 -12.85 -3.50 -6.61
C THR A 149 -11.64 -2.96 -7.37
N PRO A 150 -11.58 -3.19 -8.70
CA PRO A 150 -10.51 -2.64 -9.52
C PRO A 150 -10.63 -1.12 -9.63
N ALA A 151 -9.50 -0.44 -9.60
CA ALA A 151 -9.41 0.98 -9.91
C ALA A 151 -8.64 1.17 -11.24
N ARG A 152 -8.79 2.32 -11.88
CA ARG A 152 -8.02 2.66 -13.08
C ARG A 152 -6.53 2.62 -12.77
N TYR A 153 -5.73 2.09 -13.71
CA TYR A 153 -4.27 2.02 -13.65
C TYR A 153 -3.71 1.15 -12.50
N GLU A 154 -4.49 0.21 -12.00
CA GLU A 154 -3.96 -0.87 -11.16
C GLU A 154 -3.14 -1.85 -11.99
N LEU A 155 -2.17 -2.50 -11.36
CA LEU A 155 -1.37 -3.52 -12.03
C LEU A 155 -2.12 -4.85 -12.05
N GLU A 156 -2.20 -5.43 -13.24
CA GLU A 156 -2.85 -6.72 -13.49
C GLU A 156 -1.91 -7.70 -14.19
N VAL A 157 -2.18 -8.98 -13.97
CA VAL A 157 -1.56 -10.11 -14.69
C VAL A 157 -2.67 -11.04 -15.12
N GLY A 158 -2.87 -11.16 -16.44
CA GLY A 158 -3.94 -11.97 -17.00
C GLY A 158 -5.33 -11.58 -16.48
N GLY A 159 -5.62 -10.28 -16.40
CA GLY A 159 -6.89 -9.71 -15.91
C GLY A 159 -7.12 -9.86 -14.41
N ARG A 160 -6.11 -10.24 -13.62
CA ARG A 160 -6.16 -10.34 -12.16
C ARG A 160 -5.28 -9.29 -11.52
N LYS A 161 -5.84 -8.56 -10.55
CA LYS A 161 -5.13 -7.52 -9.80
C LYS A 161 -3.95 -8.09 -9.04
N LEU A 162 -2.75 -7.55 -9.25
CA LEU A 162 -1.53 -7.94 -8.54
C LEU A 162 -1.17 -6.95 -7.43
N VAL A 163 -1.25 -5.65 -7.68
CA VAL A 163 -0.85 -4.60 -6.74
C VAL A 163 -2.06 -3.77 -6.35
N GLY A 164 -2.28 -3.61 -5.06
CA GLY A 164 -3.30 -2.73 -4.51
C GLY A 164 -2.67 -1.44 -3.99
N SER A 165 -3.14 -0.28 -4.46
CA SER A 165 -2.64 1.03 -4.04
C SER A 165 -3.77 1.97 -3.67
N ALA A 166 -3.48 2.92 -2.78
CA ALA A 166 -4.38 4.00 -2.41
C ALA A 166 -3.60 5.30 -2.27
N GLN A 167 -4.22 6.41 -2.68
CA GLN A 167 -3.61 7.73 -2.66
C GLN A 167 -4.46 8.68 -1.80
N THR A 168 -3.80 9.58 -1.10
CA THR A 168 -4.41 10.74 -0.45
C THR A 168 -3.56 11.98 -0.67
N ARG A 169 -4.18 13.14 -0.54
CA ARG A 169 -3.51 14.44 -0.60
C ARG A 169 -3.79 15.20 0.67
N ARG A 170 -2.75 15.69 1.28
CA ARG A 170 -2.83 16.46 2.50
C ARG A 170 -1.72 17.49 2.55
N GLU A 171 -2.05 18.73 2.90
CA GLU A 171 -1.06 19.82 3.06
C GLU A 171 -0.18 20.06 1.83
N GLY A 172 -0.76 19.88 0.62
CA GLY A 172 0.00 20.00 -0.63
C GLY A 172 0.96 18.85 -0.93
N VAL A 173 0.82 17.73 -0.21
CA VAL A 173 1.64 16.51 -0.38
C VAL A 173 0.78 15.32 -0.79
N ILE A 174 1.25 14.57 -1.75
CA ILE A 174 0.71 13.28 -2.17
C ILE A 174 1.36 12.20 -1.32
N LEU A 175 0.54 11.38 -0.68
CA LEU A 175 0.91 10.07 -0.14
C LEU A 175 0.21 9.01 -0.98
N GLN A 176 0.96 8.18 -1.69
CA GLN A 176 0.47 6.94 -2.28
C GLN A 176 1.20 5.76 -1.67
N HIS A 177 0.47 4.81 -1.14
CA HIS A 177 1.04 3.57 -0.65
C HIS A 177 0.27 2.37 -1.18
N GLY A 178 0.90 1.21 -1.17
CA GLY A 178 0.29 -0.01 -1.67
C GLY A 178 1.11 -1.25 -1.34
N VAL A 179 0.55 -2.40 -1.68
CA VAL A 179 1.10 -3.71 -1.35
C VAL A 179 1.44 -4.49 -2.60
N VAL A 180 2.58 -5.14 -2.57
CA VAL A 180 3.05 -6.11 -3.57
C VAL A 180 3.08 -7.48 -2.88
N PRO A 181 2.00 -8.27 -2.97
CA PRO A 181 1.85 -9.50 -2.22
C PRO A 181 2.70 -10.64 -2.80
N PHE A 182 3.27 -11.45 -1.92
CA PHE A 182 3.91 -12.73 -2.27
C PHE A 182 2.92 -13.89 -2.24
N ASP A 183 1.86 -13.73 -1.41
CA ASP A 183 0.80 -14.71 -1.17
C ASP A 183 -0.43 -13.96 -0.65
N LEU A 184 -1.55 -14.05 -1.33
CA LEU A 184 -2.77 -13.30 -1.02
C LEU A 184 -3.42 -13.70 0.30
N GLN A 185 -3.22 -14.92 0.78
CA GLN A 185 -3.83 -15.46 2.00
C GLN A 185 -5.34 -15.15 2.10
N ALA A 186 -6.10 -15.37 1.01
CA ALA A 186 -7.50 -14.97 0.91
C ALA A 186 -8.38 -15.55 2.02
N GLU A 187 -8.21 -16.83 2.34
CA GLU A 187 -8.98 -17.48 3.43
C GLU A 187 -8.70 -16.81 4.78
N ARG A 188 -7.43 -16.53 5.08
CA ARG A 188 -7.03 -15.86 6.34
C ARG A 188 -7.59 -14.45 6.44
N LEU A 189 -7.61 -13.68 5.33
CA LEU A 189 -8.26 -12.38 5.30
C LEU A 189 -9.74 -12.48 5.69
N PHE A 190 -10.50 -13.40 5.08
CA PHE A 190 -11.93 -13.53 5.35
C PHE A 190 -12.25 -14.12 6.72
N LEU A 191 -11.32 -14.77 7.42
CA LEU A 191 -11.49 -15.13 8.84
C LEU A 191 -11.61 -13.89 9.74
N MET A 192 -10.95 -12.79 9.37
CA MET A 192 -10.89 -11.54 10.15
C MET A 192 -11.90 -10.50 9.71
N LEU A 193 -12.64 -10.73 8.62
CA LEU A 193 -13.67 -9.80 8.16
C LEU A 193 -15.07 -10.26 8.61
N ARG A 194 -15.92 -9.29 8.93
CA ARG A 194 -17.36 -9.51 9.17
C ARG A 194 -18.07 -9.59 7.83
N VAL A 195 -18.44 -10.77 7.42
CA VAL A 195 -19.11 -11.02 6.16
C VAL A 195 -20.37 -11.86 6.41
N SER A 196 -21.45 -11.58 5.66
CA SER A 196 -22.69 -12.35 5.72
C SER A 196 -22.71 -13.55 4.77
N ALA A 197 -21.86 -13.54 3.75
CA ALA A 197 -21.74 -14.61 2.76
C ALA A 197 -20.73 -15.69 3.23
N ASP A 198 -20.77 -16.84 2.56
CA ASP A 198 -19.80 -17.91 2.81
C ASP A 198 -18.36 -17.45 2.58
N ARG A 199 -17.54 -17.55 3.62
CA ARG A 199 -16.14 -17.08 3.61
C ARG A 199 -15.28 -17.79 2.56
N GLY A 200 -15.51 -19.09 2.37
CA GLY A 200 -14.78 -19.87 1.36
C GLY A 200 -15.16 -19.44 -0.06
N ALA A 201 -16.43 -19.13 -0.31
CA ALA A 201 -16.86 -18.60 -1.60
C ALA A 201 -16.25 -17.21 -1.87
N LEU A 202 -16.19 -16.35 -0.86
CA LEU A 202 -15.55 -15.04 -0.96
C LEU A 202 -14.05 -15.16 -1.21
N ALA A 203 -13.36 -16.06 -0.52
CA ALA A 203 -11.93 -16.31 -0.74
C ALA A 203 -11.66 -16.78 -2.17
N ARG A 204 -12.43 -17.74 -2.67
CA ARG A 204 -12.32 -18.18 -4.09
C ARG A 204 -12.61 -17.05 -5.07
N THR A 205 -13.58 -16.19 -4.80
CA THR A 205 -13.88 -15.03 -5.64
C THR A 205 -12.70 -14.05 -5.68
N LEU A 206 -12.08 -13.79 -4.52
CA LEU A 206 -10.89 -12.95 -4.44
C LEU A 206 -9.73 -13.55 -5.26
N GLU A 207 -9.49 -14.86 -5.15
CA GLU A 207 -8.44 -15.56 -5.88
C GLU A 207 -8.65 -15.59 -7.41
N GLN A 208 -9.90 -15.48 -7.86
CA GLN A 208 -10.23 -15.34 -9.29
C GLN A 208 -9.95 -13.91 -9.81
N ARG A 209 -10.07 -12.89 -8.96
CA ARG A 209 -9.93 -11.47 -9.31
C ARG A 209 -8.55 -10.89 -9.02
N ALA A 210 -7.81 -11.52 -8.12
CA ALA A 210 -6.48 -11.08 -7.71
C ALA A 210 -5.46 -12.20 -7.84
N THR A 211 -4.19 -11.80 -7.86
CA THR A 211 -3.05 -12.71 -7.88
C THR A 211 -1.92 -12.16 -7.00
N ASP A 212 -0.84 -12.89 -6.88
CA ASP A 212 0.34 -12.55 -6.11
C ASP A 212 1.61 -12.93 -6.87
N LEU A 213 2.76 -12.44 -6.42
CA LEU A 213 4.05 -12.72 -7.05
C LEU A 213 4.40 -14.20 -7.01
N GLY A 214 4.06 -14.91 -5.92
CA GLY A 214 4.36 -16.34 -5.80
C GLY A 214 3.73 -17.16 -6.91
N ARG A 215 2.45 -16.88 -7.21
CA ARG A 215 1.72 -17.52 -8.31
C ARG A 215 2.26 -17.11 -9.68
N CYS A 216 2.56 -15.83 -9.87
CA CYS A 216 3.05 -15.31 -11.15
C CYS A 216 4.45 -15.82 -11.49
N MET A 217 5.34 -15.96 -10.50
CA MET A 217 6.74 -16.39 -10.67
C MET A 217 6.93 -17.90 -10.53
N GLY A 218 5.93 -18.64 -10.04
CA GLY A 218 6.06 -20.07 -9.71
C GLY A 218 6.96 -20.35 -8.49
N ARG A 219 7.35 -19.31 -7.73
CA ARG A 219 8.14 -19.36 -6.50
C ARG A 219 7.86 -18.13 -5.63
N THR A 220 8.04 -18.22 -4.34
CA THR A 220 8.01 -17.05 -3.47
C THR A 220 9.31 -16.24 -3.64
N PRO A 221 9.24 -14.94 -4.01
CA PRO A 221 10.43 -14.10 -4.06
C PRO A 221 10.93 -13.78 -2.64
N SER A 222 12.18 -13.35 -2.50
CA SER A 222 12.66 -12.77 -1.24
C SER A 222 12.20 -11.31 -1.12
N VAL A 223 12.21 -10.79 0.12
CA VAL A 223 11.87 -9.39 0.39
C VAL A 223 12.84 -8.47 -0.32
N GLU A 224 14.13 -8.80 -0.25
CA GLU A 224 15.23 -8.02 -0.86
C GLU A 224 15.07 -7.97 -2.38
N GLU A 225 14.77 -9.11 -3.02
CA GLU A 225 14.54 -9.17 -4.47
C GLU A 225 13.42 -8.23 -4.92
N VAL A 226 12.31 -8.16 -4.15
CA VAL A 226 11.20 -7.28 -4.48
C VAL A 226 11.53 -5.82 -4.16
N GLN A 227 12.25 -5.55 -3.07
CA GLN A 227 12.70 -4.19 -2.74
C GLN A 227 13.65 -3.62 -3.79
N GLU A 228 14.61 -4.41 -4.26
CA GLU A 228 15.53 -4.01 -5.34
C GLU A 228 14.78 -3.77 -6.66
N ALA A 229 13.82 -4.63 -6.98
CA ALA A 229 12.98 -4.46 -8.17
C ALA A 229 12.14 -3.18 -8.08
N LEU A 230 11.54 -2.88 -6.92
CA LEU A 230 10.77 -1.65 -6.69
C LEU A 230 11.67 -0.42 -6.83
N ALA A 231 12.81 -0.37 -6.15
CA ALA A 231 13.75 0.74 -6.26
C ALA A 231 14.19 0.96 -7.72
N GLY A 232 14.64 -0.10 -8.40
CA GLY A 232 15.08 -0.03 -9.80
C GLY A 232 13.96 0.28 -10.78
N GLY A 233 12.73 -0.17 -10.50
CA GLY A 233 11.54 0.12 -11.31
C GLY A 233 11.13 1.58 -11.25
N PHE A 234 11.04 2.14 -10.05
CA PHE A 234 10.77 3.57 -9.85
C PHE A 234 11.87 4.44 -10.44
N ALA A 235 13.15 4.13 -10.16
CA ALA A 235 14.27 4.85 -10.72
C ALA A 235 14.25 4.88 -12.25
N GLY A 236 14.13 3.72 -12.89
CA GLY A 236 14.18 3.61 -14.34
C GLY A 236 12.97 4.21 -15.06
N ALA A 237 11.74 3.93 -14.58
CA ALA A 237 10.54 4.38 -15.24
C ALA A 237 10.27 5.88 -15.08
N LEU A 238 10.70 6.48 -13.97
CA LEU A 238 10.45 7.89 -13.68
C LEU A 238 11.71 8.77 -13.81
N GLY A 239 12.86 8.20 -14.21
CA GLY A 239 14.11 8.92 -14.36
C GLY A 239 14.67 9.49 -13.04
N LEU A 240 14.51 8.73 -11.93
CA LEU A 240 14.89 9.18 -10.59
C LEU A 240 16.31 8.73 -10.21
N GLU A 241 16.96 9.56 -9.41
CA GLU A 241 18.18 9.25 -8.68
C GLU A 241 17.82 8.97 -7.23
N LEU A 242 17.82 7.68 -6.84
CA LEU A 242 17.48 7.25 -5.50
C LEU A 242 18.73 7.22 -4.60
N THR A 243 18.71 8.01 -3.53
CA THR A 243 19.75 7.99 -2.51
C THR A 243 19.23 7.29 -1.26
N ALA A 244 19.85 6.17 -0.88
CA ALA A 244 19.50 5.46 0.34
C ALA A 244 19.84 6.32 1.57
N ALA A 245 18.85 6.51 2.45
CA ALA A 245 19.02 7.22 3.70
C ALA A 245 18.05 6.73 4.77
N PRO A 246 18.42 6.76 6.05
CA PRO A 246 17.50 6.42 7.14
C PRO A 246 16.44 7.51 7.34
N LEU A 247 15.46 7.22 8.17
CA LEU A 247 14.59 8.24 8.75
C LEU A 247 15.42 9.21 9.59
N SER A 248 15.11 10.49 9.50
CA SER A 248 15.75 11.51 10.35
C SER A 248 15.27 11.37 11.80
N GLU A 249 16.03 11.91 12.74
CA GLU A 249 15.60 11.94 14.16
C GLU A 249 14.27 12.68 14.36
N GLY A 250 14.01 13.72 13.56
CA GLY A 250 12.74 14.45 13.58
C GLY A 250 11.57 13.56 13.17
N GLU A 251 11.72 12.82 12.07
CA GLU A 251 10.71 11.86 11.61
C GLU A 251 10.48 10.73 12.64
N LEU A 252 11.54 10.20 13.24
CA LEU A 252 11.43 9.16 14.27
C LEU A 252 10.69 9.65 15.51
N ARG A 253 11.02 10.85 16.03
CA ARG A 253 10.30 11.45 17.15
C ARG A 253 8.83 11.68 16.81
N ARG A 254 8.57 12.24 15.62
CA ARG A 254 7.19 12.50 15.18
C ARG A 254 6.39 11.22 14.97
N ALA A 255 6.99 10.20 14.40
CA ALA A 255 6.37 8.89 14.24
C ALA A 255 6.02 8.27 15.60
N ALA A 256 6.90 8.37 16.62
CA ALA A 256 6.60 7.90 17.95
C ALA A 256 5.40 8.62 18.59
N GLU A 257 5.30 9.94 18.43
CA GLU A 257 4.14 10.72 18.88
C GLU A 257 2.85 10.29 18.17
N LEU A 258 2.88 10.16 16.84
CA LEU A 258 1.73 9.76 16.04
C LEU A 258 1.29 8.33 16.34
N ALA A 259 2.24 7.41 16.51
CA ALA A 259 1.92 6.05 16.91
C ALA A 259 1.21 6.01 18.27
N GLY A 260 1.73 6.74 19.27
CA GLY A 260 1.15 6.77 20.60
C GLY A 260 -0.17 7.57 20.73
N ARG A 261 -0.31 8.66 19.99
CA ARG A 261 -1.45 9.59 20.16
C ARG A 261 -2.54 9.47 19.09
N LYS A 262 -2.27 8.79 18.00
CA LYS A 262 -3.22 8.66 16.88
C LYS A 262 -3.39 7.20 16.48
N TYR A 263 -2.41 6.59 15.82
CA TYR A 263 -2.56 5.29 15.17
C TYR A 263 -2.71 4.11 16.13
N GLY A 264 -2.18 4.21 17.34
CA GLY A 264 -2.38 3.23 18.41
C GLY A 264 -3.64 3.47 19.26
N GLN A 265 -4.46 4.47 18.92
CA GLN A 265 -5.58 4.89 19.76
C GLN A 265 -6.95 4.45 19.21
N PRO A 266 -7.88 4.02 20.08
CA PRO A 266 -9.24 3.65 19.68
C PRO A 266 -9.97 4.78 18.95
N HIS A 267 -9.86 6.02 19.41
CA HIS A 267 -10.55 7.16 18.79
C HIS A 267 -10.19 7.38 17.31
N TRP A 268 -9.01 6.92 16.88
CA TRP A 268 -8.63 6.96 15.46
C TRP A 268 -9.10 5.70 14.72
N ASN A 269 -8.86 4.52 15.29
CA ASN A 269 -9.16 3.25 14.63
C ASN A 269 -10.68 2.95 14.57
N GLU A 270 -11.44 3.39 15.58
CA GLU A 270 -12.87 3.15 15.75
C GLU A 270 -13.77 4.31 15.30
N ARG A 271 -13.20 5.35 14.72
CA ARG A 271 -13.87 6.64 14.44
C ARG A 271 -15.10 6.58 13.51
N ARG A 272 -15.49 5.41 13.03
CA ARG A 272 -16.69 5.18 12.20
C ARG A 272 -17.31 3.82 12.47
#